data_1f102e2e6e527864a519f39dc6ed07d2
#
_entry.id   1f102e2e6e527864a519f39dc6ed07d2
#
_cell.length_a   1.000
_cell.length_b   1.000
_cell.length_c   1.000
_cell.angle_alpha   90.00
_cell.angle_beta   90.00
_cell.angle_gamma   90.00
#
_symmetry.space_group_name_H-M   'P 1'
#
loop_
_entity.id
_entity.type
_entity.pdbx_description
1 polymer ?
#
loop_
_entity_poly.entity_id
_entity_poly.type
_entity_poly.pdbx_seq_one_letter_code
_entity_poly.pdbx_strand_id
1 'polypeptide(L)'
;FPDEFTPGLRHDAAGVLSMANKGPDTNGSQFFLTLREVNRLNYLHSVFGRVVRGLEVLPRLRQGDAMTVRIARIGAAAKAFRADDESFAALVARGRRHAVAAEPGPEAHFDDPDRLLPAEPPRAKTFNHKLANVERALGLVIKTRLRAKSPTPAEDAEPGAFMRGLAAKLGTARDGALAVYFADEDDWRLWIGDERVARFAGKPGTPEELTRSGAMHEAKEAFLKSAREAGDATLREQEASAKRTGLPAPPPGQHLKLQTDAILDGLIFRLEKK
;
A
#
# COMPACT_ATOMS: atom_id res chain seq x y z
N PHE A 1 -7.99 14.87 -12.68
CA PHE A 1 -8.47 15.24 -11.36
C PHE A 1 -7.71 14.47 -10.27
N PRO A 2 -7.70 14.96 -9.03
CA PRO A 2 -6.96 14.37 -7.94
C PRO A 2 -7.48 13.00 -7.50
N ASP A 3 -6.63 12.24 -6.81
CA ASP A 3 -7.00 10.99 -6.18
C ASP A 3 -7.94 11.21 -4.99
N GLU A 4 -8.91 10.31 -4.83
CA GLU A 4 -9.82 10.27 -3.69
C GLU A 4 -9.77 8.88 -3.05
N PHE A 5 -9.34 8.84 -1.79
CA PHE A 5 -9.26 7.59 -1.03
C PHE A 5 -10.21 7.64 0.15
N THR A 6 -11.01 6.60 0.29
CA THR A 6 -11.93 6.43 1.42
C THR A 6 -11.55 5.17 2.17
N PRO A 7 -11.41 5.23 3.51
CA PRO A 7 -11.16 4.07 4.35
C PRO A 7 -12.10 2.92 4.04
N GLY A 8 -11.58 1.70 3.92
CA GLY A 8 -12.35 0.50 3.63
C GLY A 8 -12.71 0.27 2.16
N LEU A 9 -12.51 1.25 1.24
CA LEU A 9 -12.64 1.01 -0.19
C LEU A 9 -11.34 0.43 -0.74
N ARG A 10 -11.38 -0.81 -1.20
CA ARG A 10 -10.21 -1.60 -1.58
C ARG A 10 -10.43 -2.39 -2.85
N HIS A 11 -9.33 -2.81 -3.48
CA HIS A 11 -9.31 -3.74 -4.62
C HIS A 11 -9.29 -5.20 -4.13
N ASP A 12 -10.22 -5.56 -3.26
CA ASP A 12 -10.26 -6.80 -2.47
C ASP A 12 -11.01 -7.96 -3.14
N ALA A 13 -11.53 -7.74 -4.35
CA ALA A 13 -12.27 -8.76 -5.10
C ALA A 13 -12.26 -8.49 -6.60
N ALA A 14 -12.81 -9.41 -7.39
CA ALA A 14 -13.21 -9.14 -8.77
C ALA A 14 -14.39 -8.15 -8.80
N GLY A 15 -14.48 -7.34 -9.86
CA GLY A 15 -15.58 -6.40 -10.08
C GLY A 15 -15.48 -5.09 -9.31
N VAL A 16 -14.34 -4.76 -8.73
CA VAL A 16 -14.11 -3.42 -8.18
C VAL A 16 -13.90 -2.43 -9.32
N LEU A 17 -14.63 -1.33 -9.30
CA LEU A 17 -14.54 -0.24 -10.27
C LEU A 17 -13.62 0.85 -9.71
N SER A 18 -12.55 1.16 -10.44
CA SER A 18 -11.50 2.06 -9.99
C SER A 18 -10.94 2.90 -11.13
N MET A 19 -10.39 4.07 -10.80
CA MET A 19 -9.82 4.99 -11.78
C MET A 19 -8.43 4.54 -12.24
N ALA A 20 -8.20 4.55 -13.56
CA ALA A 20 -6.86 4.46 -14.11
C ALA A 20 -6.18 5.83 -14.04
N ASN A 21 -4.88 5.84 -13.72
CA ASN A 21 -4.06 7.05 -13.68
C ASN A 21 -2.64 6.77 -14.18
N LYS A 22 -1.85 7.83 -14.38
CA LYS A 22 -0.43 7.79 -14.75
C LYS A 22 0.49 8.23 -13.61
N GLY A 23 0.06 8.01 -12.39
CA GLY A 23 0.70 8.45 -11.16
C GLY A 23 -0.20 9.38 -10.36
N PRO A 24 0.36 10.04 -9.31
CA PRO A 24 -0.39 10.88 -8.38
C PRO A 24 -1.28 11.92 -9.06
N ASP A 25 -2.55 11.99 -8.63
CA ASP A 25 -3.49 13.04 -9.01
C ASP A 25 -3.64 13.25 -10.53
N THR A 26 -3.50 12.16 -11.32
CA THR A 26 -3.58 12.18 -12.78
C THR A 26 -4.80 11.43 -13.33
N ASN A 27 -5.87 11.33 -12.54
CA ASN A 27 -7.10 10.69 -12.98
C ASN A 27 -7.72 11.46 -14.17
N GLY A 28 -8.20 10.71 -15.13
CA GLY A 28 -8.91 11.24 -16.31
C GLY A 28 -10.27 10.58 -16.48
N SER A 29 -10.58 10.14 -17.68
CA SER A 29 -11.83 9.43 -18.00
C SER A 29 -11.68 7.90 -18.02
N GLN A 30 -10.46 7.39 -17.90
CA GLN A 30 -10.21 5.95 -17.91
C GLN A 30 -10.51 5.32 -16.55
N PHE A 31 -11.19 4.20 -16.58
CA PHE A 31 -11.44 3.36 -15.41
C PHE A 31 -11.15 1.91 -15.75
N PHE A 32 -11.05 1.09 -14.73
CA PHE A 32 -10.90 -0.36 -14.90
C PHE A 32 -11.80 -1.12 -13.92
N LEU A 33 -12.03 -2.39 -14.26
CA LEU A 33 -12.72 -3.36 -13.40
C LEU A 33 -11.71 -4.46 -13.06
N THR A 34 -11.59 -4.77 -11.79
CA THR A 34 -10.71 -5.86 -11.34
C THR A 34 -11.26 -7.21 -11.75
N LEU A 35 -10.40 -8.13 -12.18
CA LEU A 35 -10.75 -9.53 -12.44
C LEU A 35 -10.49 -10.45 -11.24
N ARG A 36 -9.76 -9.93 -10.25
CA ARG A 36 -9.41 -10.60 -8.99
C ARG A 36 -9.05 -9.56 -7.94
N GLU A 37 -8.76 -9.97 -6.73
CA GLU A 37 -8.12 -9.14 -5.71
C GLU A 37 -6.76 -8.60 -6.18
N VAL A 38 -6.52 -7.29 -5.98
CA VAL A 38 -5.28 -6.60 -6.38
C VAL A 38 -4.92 -5.53 -5.33
N ASN A 39 -4.67 -5.94 -4.11
CA ASN A 39 -4.43 -5.04 -2.96
C ASN A 39 -3.27 -4.05 -3.19
N ARG A 40 -2.27 -4.40 -3.99
CA ARG A 40 -1.16 -3.49 -4.36
C ARG A 40 -1.61 -2.17 -4.98
N LEU A 41 -2.85 -2.09 -5.49
CA LEU A 41 -3.44 -0.86 -6.06
C LEU A 41 -4.13 0.03 -5.02
N ASN A 42 -4.34 -0.46 -3.79
CA ASN A 42 -4.94 0.32 -2.70
C ASN A 42 -4.08 1.56 -2.43
N TYR A 43 -4.73 2.70 -2.25
CA TYR A 43 -4.11 4.01 -2.05
C TYR A 43 -3.21 4.51 -3.20
N LEU A 44 -3.34 3.88 -4.38
CA LEU A 44 -2.74 4.34 -5.65
C LEU A 44 -3.80 4.65 -6.70
N HIS A 45 -4.94 3.96 -6.64
CA HIS A 45 -6.05 4.14 -7.56
C HIS A 45 -7.36 4.30 -6.78
N SER A 46 -8.16 5.30 -7.18
CA SER A 46 -9.41 5.65 -6.48
C SER A 46 -10.51 4.65 -6.81
N VAL A 47 -10.96 3.90 -5.81
CA VAL A 47 -12.12 3.00 -5.91
C VAL A 47 -13.39 3.82 -5.75
N PHE A 48 -14.33 3.71 -6.69
CA PHE A 48 -15.58 4.46 -6.65
C PHE A 48 -16.83 3.62 -6.91
N GLY A 49 -16.69 2.30 -7.09
CA GLY A 49 -17.83 1.42 -7.29
C GLY A 49 -17.49 -0.07 -7.32
N ARG A 50 -18.55 -0.86 -7.45
CA ARG A 50 -18.46 -2.32 -7.59
C ARG A 50 -19.54 -2.83 -8.55
N VAL A 51 -19.23 -3.90 -9.28
CA VAL A 51 -20.19 -4.63 -10.09
C VAL A 51 -21.18 -5.32 -9.16
N VAL A 52 -22.47 -5.06 -9.37
CA VAL A 52 -23.58 -5.69 -8.61
C VAL A 52 -24.29 -6.80 -9.40
N ARG A 53 -24.13 -6.82 -10.73
CA ARG A 53 -24.68 -7.87 -11.62
C ARG A 53 -23.78 -8.01 -12.84
N GLY A 54 -23.71 -9.22 -13.42
CA GLY A 54 -22.93 -9.47 -14.64
C GLY A 54 -21.44 -9.67 -14.40
N LEU A 55 -21.02 -10.06 -13.17
CA LEU A 55 -19.60 -10.30 -12.87
C LEU A 55 -18.99 -11.38 -13.78
N GLU A 56 -19.78 -12.36 -14.19
CA GLU A 56 -19.41 -13.43 -15.13
C GLU A 56 -19.12 -12.94 -16.56
N VAL A 57 -19.48 -11.70 -16.89
CA VAL A 57 -19.18 -11.08 -18.19
C VAL A 57 -17.74 -10.60 -18.28
N LEU A 58 -17.17 -10.11 -17.16
CA LEU A 58 -15.84 -9.48 -17.14
C LEU A 58 -14.75 -10.33 -17.81
N PRO A 59 -14.59 -11.64 -17.51
CA PRO A 59 -13.52 -12.44 -18.13
C PRO A 59 -13.75 -12.71 -19.63
N ARG A 60 -14.93 -12.39 -20.16
CA ARG A 60 -15.27 -12.58 -21.59
C ARG A 60 -15.00 -11.33 -22.44
N LEU A 61 -14.82 -10.17 -21.82
CA LEU A 61 -14.55 -8.92 -22.52
C LEU A 61 -13.27 -9.00 -23.35
N ARG A 62 -13.29 -8.43 -24.54
CA ARG A 62 -12.17 -8.38 -25.49
C ARG A 62 -11.88 -6.94 -25.86
N GLN A 63 -10.64 -6.70 -26.26
CA GLN A 63 -10.25 -5.41 -26.81
C GLN A 63 -11.10 -5.10 -28.05
N GLY A 64 -11.69 -3.90 -28.09
CA GLY A 64 -12.56 -3.45 -29.17
C GLY A 64 -14.05 -3.70 -28.93
N ASP A 65 -14.44 -4.39 -27.85
CA ASP A 65 -15.86 -4.52 -27.51
C ASP A 65 -16.49 -3.15 -27.28
N ALA A 66 -17.68 -2.94 -27.85
CA ALA A 66 -18.42 -1.71 -27.67
C ALA A 66 -19.03 -1.64 -26.27
N MET A 67 -18.94 -0.46 -25.66
CA MET A 67 -19.49 -0.21 -24.32
C MET A 67 -20.49 0.96 -24.38
N THR A 68 -21.68 0.76 -23.81
CA THR A 68 -22.65 1.83 -23.59
C THR A 68 -22.78 2.11 -22.10
N VAL A 69 -22.47 3.35 -21.69
CA VAL A 69 -22.58 3.80 -20.30
C VAL A 69 -23.89 4.57 -20.12
N ARG A 70 -24.69 4.16 -19.13
CA ARG A 70 -25.89 4.89 -18.66
C ARG A 70 -25.79 5.15 -17.18
N ILE A 71 -25.93 6.41 -16.78
CA ILE A 71 -25.86 6.83 -15.36
C ILE A 71 -27.28 7.02 -14.82
N ALA A 72 -27.66 6.18 -13.88
CA ALA A 72 -28.90 6.35 -13.12
C ALA A 72 -28.61 7.11 -11.82
N ARG A 73 -29.19 8.30 -11.65
CA ARG A 73 -29.04 9.11 -10.44
C ARG A 73 -30.09 8.72 -9.42
N ILE A 74 -29.68 8.04 -8.35
CA ILE A 74 -30.59 7.51 -7.31
C ILE A 74 -30.40 8.32 -6.03
N GLY A 75 -31.51 8.78 -5.45
CA GLY A 75 -31.51 9.63 -4.27
C GLY A 75 -31.40 11.14 -4.55
N ALA A 76 -31.75 11.94 -3.57
CA ALA A 76 -31.84 13.39 -3.71
C ALA A 76 -30.49 14.05 -4.01
N ALA A 77 -29.44 13.62 -3.31
CA ALA A 77 -28.07 14.16 -3.49
C ALA A 77 -27.54 13.88 -4.92
N ALA A 78 -27.72 12.65 -5.42
CA ALA A 78 -27.27 12.31 -6.77
C ALA A 78 -28.08 13.06 -7.86
N LYS A 79 -29.37 13.29 -7.64
CA LYS A 79 -30.22 14.08 -8.55
C LYS A 79 -29.86 15.56 -8.54
N ALA A 80 -29.47 16.09 -7.38
CA ALA A 80 -29.05 17.49 -7.22
C ALA A 80 -27.62 17.76 -7.69
N PHE A 81 -26.80 16.74 -7.81
CA PHE A 81 -25.40 16.89 -8.27
C PHE A 81 -25.34 17.45 -9.69
N ARG A 82 -24.53 18.50 -9.87
CA ARG A 82 -24.21 19.08 -11.16
C ARG A 82 -22.83 18.61 -11.61
N ALA A 83 -22.74 18.06 -12.81
CA ALA A 83 -21.49 17.72 -13.47
C ALA A 83 -21.14 18.86 -14.44
N ASP A 84 -20.61 19.96 -13.91
CA ASP A 84 -20.22 21.16 -14.62
C ASP A 84 -18.80 21.60 -14.28
N ASP A 85 -18.29 22.62 -14.95
CA ASP A 85 -16.93 23.13 -14.77
C ASP A 85 -16.69 23.66 -13.36
N GLU A 86 -17.70 24.22 -12.69
CA GLU A 86 -17.60 24.73 -11.34
C GLU A 86 -17.40 23.60 -10.32
N SER A 87 -18.22 22.55 -10.41
CA SER A 87 -18.10 21.39 -9.54
C SER A 87 -16.78 20.63 -9.77
N PHE A 88 -16.32 20.57 -11.03
CA PHE A 88 -15.03 19.99 -11.38
C PHE A 88 -13.87 20.84 -10.85
N ALA A 89 -13.89 22.15 -11.00
CA ALA A 89 -12.89 23.05 -10.43
C ALA A 89 -12.81 22.94 -8.92
N ALA A 90 -13.96 22.83 -8.22
CA ALA A 90 -14.01 22.62 -6.78
C ALA A 90 -13.39 21.28 -6.37
N LEU A 91 -13.64 20.20 -7.12
CA LEU A 91 -13.01 18.89 -6.91
C LEU A 91 -11.48 18.98 -7.04
N VAL A 92 -10.99 19.60 -8.12
CA VAL A 92 -9.56 19.78 -8.38
C VAL A 92 -8.90 20.61 -7.27
N ALA A 93 -9.53 21.72 -6.85
CA ALA A 93 -9.01 22.58 -5.77
C ALA A 93 -8.94 21.82 -4.43
N ARG A 94 -9.93 20.99 -4.13
CA ARG A 94 -9.96 20.15 -2.92
C ARG A 94 -8.82 19.13 -2.92
N GLY A 95 -8.60 18.45 -4.04
CA GLY A 95 -7.53 17.47 -4.16
C GLY A 95 -6.13 18.09 -4.10
N ARG A 96 -5.92 19.24 -4.73
CA ARG A 96 -4.62 19.95 -4.70
C ARG A 96 -4.16 20.31 -3.29
N ARG A 97 -5.07 20.51 -2.33
CA ARG A 97 -4.70 20.74 -0.91
C ARG A 97 -3.97 19.55 -0.28
N HIS A 98 -4.10 18.40 -0.86
CA HIS A 98 -3.52 17.14 -0.40
C HIS A 98 -2.41 16.61 -1.31
N ALA A 99 -2.07 17.35 -2.37
CA ALA A 99 -0.99 16.96 -3.25
C ALA A 99 0.33 16.92 -2.46
N VAL A 100 0.79 15.73 -2.12
CA VAL A 100 2.07 15.49 -1.48
C VAL A 100 2.86 14.62 -2.43
N ALA A 101 3.81 15.20 -3.11
CA ALA A 101 4.80 14.47 -3.88
C ALA A 101 6.18 14.74 -3.26
N ALA A 102 6.40 14.26 -2.04
CA ALA A 102 7.75 14.17 -1.54
C ALA A 102 8.48 13.04 -2.29
N GLU A 103 9.67 13.31 -2.77
CA GLU A 103 10.55 12.27 -3.29
C GLU A 103 10.96 11.32 -2.15
N PRO A 104 11.27 10.04 -2.45
CA PRO A 104 11.85 9.13 -1.45
C PRO A 104 13.09 9.73 -0.80
N GLY A 105 13.29 9.44 0.47
CA GLY A 105 14.45 9.95 1.20
C GLY A 105 14.36 9.72 2.71
N PRO A 106 15.38 10.13 3.46
CA PRO A 106 15.53 9.75 4.88
C PRO A 106 14.41 10.24 5.79
N GLU A 107 13.71 11.33 5.45
CA GLU A 107 12.57 11.86 6.21
C GLU A 107 11.21 11.51 5.56
N ALA A 108 11.21 11.00 4.32
CA ALA A 108 10.03 10.62 3.58
C ALA A 108 9.37 9.35 4.16
N HIS A 109 8.24 8.91 3.59
CA HIS A 109 7.60 7.66 3.99
C HIS A 109 8.42 6.45 3.57
N PHE A 110 9.11 6.54 2.44
CA PHE A 110 9.90 5.46 1.89
C PHE A 110 11.32 5.95 1.56
N ASP A 111 12.33 5.14 1.89
CA ASP A 111 13.74 5.40 1.57
C ASP A 111 14.44 4.10 1.13
N ASP A 112 15.14 4.17 0.01
CA ASP A 112 15.95 3.09 -0.57
C ASP A 112 17.28 3.69 -1.07
N PRO A 113 18.17 4.16 -0.14
CA PRO A 113 19.40 4.81 -0.51
C PRO A 113 20.38 3.90 -1.26
N ASP A 114 20.30 2.60 -0.99
CA ASP A 114 21.17 1.58 -1.58
C ASP A 114 20.63 1.04 -2.92
N ARG A 115 19.45 1.54 -3.37
CA ARG A 115 18.81 1.15 -4.63
C ARG A 115 18.58 -0.35 -4.77
N LEU A 116 18.06 -0.96 -3.73
CA LEU A 116 17.78 -2.41 -3.67
C LEU A 116 16.58 -2.82 -4.53
N LEU A 117 15.69 -1.87 -4.84
CA LEU A 117 14.53 -2.10 -5.69
C LEU A 117 14.86 -1.94 -7.18
N PRO A 118 14.05 -2.53 -8.09
CA PRO A 118 14.17 -2.28 -9.52
C PRO A 118 14.08 -0.77 -9.82
N ALA A 119 15.04 -0.27 -10.63
CA ALA A 119 15.10 1.14 -10.99
C ALA A 119 13.95 1.57 -11.92
N GLU A 120 13.52 0.66 -12.79
CA GLU A 120 12.47 0.92 -13.78
C GLU A 120 11.32 -0.08 -13.65
N PRO A 121 10.09 0.41 -13.47
CA PRO A 121 9.71 1.79 -13.11
C PRO A 121 10.12 2.15 -11.67
N PRO A 122 10.23 3.42 -11.29
CA PRO A 122 10.78 3.89 -10.01
C PRO A 122 9.89 3.47 -8.82
N ARG A 123 10.17 2.29 -8.25
CA ARG A 123 9.33 1.65 -7.23
C ARG A 123 9.35 2.39 -5.89
N ALA A 124 10.50 2.90 -5.48
CA ALA A 124 10.62 3.69 -4.26
C ALA A 124 9.66 4.90 -4.26
N LYS A 125 9.56 5.60 -5.39
CA LYS A 125 8.63 6.73 -5.57
C LYS A 125 7.17 6.29 -5.45
N THR A 126 6.82 5.15 -6.04
CA THR A 126 5.46 4.58 -5.94
C THR A 126 5.09 4.22 -4.51
N PHE A 127 6.01 3.57 -3.76
CA PHE A 127 5.79 3.24 -2.36
C PHE A 127 5.69 4.47 -1.48
N ASN A 128 6.58 5.45 -1.69
CA ASN A 128 6.51 6.70 -0.94
C ASN A 128 5.17 7.39 -1.13
N HIS A 129 4.69 7.47 -2.37
CA HIS A 129 3.39 8.05 -2.68
C HIS A 129 2.23 7.27 -2.05
N LYS A 130 2.24 5.94 -2.12
CA LYS A 130 1.23 5.08 -1.48
C LYS A 130 1.13 5.37 0.01
N LEU A 131 2.25 5.40 0.72
CA LEU A 131 2.28 5.64 2.16
C LEU A 131 1.86 7.07 2.54
N ALA A 132 2.22 8.05 1.73
CA ALA A 132 1.73 9.43 1.90
C ALA A 132 0.20 9.51 1.74
N ASN A 133 -0.37 8.77 0.79
CA ASN A 133 -1.83 8.67 0.64
C ASN A 133 -2.51 7.97 1.81
N VAL A 134 -1.86 6.96 2.38
CA VAL A 134 -2.35 6.28 3.59
C VAL A 134 -2.40 7.25 4.77
N GLU A 135 -1.35 8.04 5.00
CA GLU A 135 -1.37 9.07 6.04
C GLU A 135 -2.47 10.09 5.78
N ARG A 136 -2.60 10.59 4.56
CA ARG A 136 -3.64 11.55 4.16
C ARG A 136 -5.05 11.04 4.42
N ALA A 137 -5.32 9.77 4.07
CA ALA A 137 -6.65 9.18 4.13
C ALA A 137 -7.02 8.67 5.52
N LEU A 138 -6.05 8.15 6.28
CA LEU A 138 -6.27 7.42 7.53
C LEU A 138 -5.68 8.11 8.76
N GLY A 139 -4.81 9.11 8.59
CA GLY A 139 -3.95 9.63 9.66
C GLY A 139 -2.93 8.59 10.16
N LEU A 140 -2.71 7.52 9.42
CA LEU A 140 -1.81 6.43 9.80
C LEU A 140 -0.43 6.65 9.16
N VAL A 141 0.57 6.92 9.98
CA VAL A 141 1.96 7.09 9.53
C VAL A 141 2.64 5.73 9.43
N ILE A 142 3.03 5.34 8.23
CA ILE A 142 3.89 4.17 8.00
C ILE A 142 5.16 4.66 7.32
N LYS A 143 6.30 4.28 7.90
CA LYS A 143 7.63 4.56 7.34
C LYS A 143 8.31 3.25 6.95
N THR A 144 9.08 3.28 5.85
CA THR A 144 9.80 2.09 5.38
C THR A 144 11.21 2.48 4.96
N ARG A 145 12.18 1.64 5.32
CA ARG A 145 13.59 1.82 4.99
C ARG A 145 14.15 0.52 4.43
N LEU A 146 14.82 0.60 3.29
CA LEU A 146 15.61 -0.50 2.76
C LEU A 146 17.09 -0.16 2.96
N ARG A 147 17.85 -1.06 3.55
CA ARG A 147 19.25 -0.88 3.92
C ARG A 147 20.10 -2.03 3.41
N ALA A 148 21.28 -1.75 2.88
CA ALA A 148 22.23 -2.79 2.49
C ALA A 148 22.82 -3.51 3.71
N LYS A 149 22.92 -2.81 4.85
CA LYS A 149 23.58 -3.30 6.07
C LYS A 149 22.68 -3.18 7.29
N SER A 150 22.70 -4.21 8.11
CA SER A 150 22.13 -4.24 9.44
C SER A 150 22.90 -3.31 10.39
N PRO A 151 22.27 -2.87 11.51
CA PRO A 151 22.93 -2.06 12.51
C PRO A 151 24.09 -2.81 13.14
N THR A 152 25.15 -2.07 13.44
CA THR A 152 26.30 -2.60 14.18
C THR A 152 25.88 -2.96 15.62
N PRO A 153 26.64 -3.83 16.32
CA PRO A 153 26.40 -4.12 17.74
C PRO A 153 26.40 -2.87 18.64
N ALA A 154 27.08 -1.82 18.27
CA ALA A 154 27.08 -0.56 19.00
C ALA A 154 25.78 0.26 18.79
N GLU A 155 25.17 0.17 17.61
CA GLU A 155 23.91 0.85 17.28
C GLU A 155 22.67 0.10 17.84
N ASP A 156 22.78 -1.20 18.09
CA ASP A 156 21.73 -2.05 18.67
C ASP A 156 22.23 -2.74 19.95
N ALA A 157 22.97 -1.99 20.79
CA ALA A 157 23.60 -2.50 22.03
C ALA A 157 22.59 -3.10 23.03
N GLU A 158 21.37 -2.56 23.04
CA GLU A 158 20.22 -3.17 23.69
C GLU A 158 19.26 -3.70 22.64
N PRO A 159 18.72 -4.92 22.76
CA PRO A 159 17.80 -5.48 21.77
C PRO A 159 16.68 -4.53 21.38
N GLY A 160 16.63 -4.19 20.07
CA GLY A 160 15.64 -3.28 19.51
C GLY A 160 15.90 -1.79 19.72
N ALA A 161 17.06 -1.38 20.26
CA ALA A 161 17.43 0.02 20.44
C ALA A 161 17.46 0.78 19.13
N PHE A 162 18.04 0.18 18.08
CA PHE A 162 18.07 0.75 16.74
C PHE A 162 16.66 1.05 16.23
N MET A 163 15.76 0.06 16.26
CA MET A 163 14.39 0.23 15.77
C MET A 163 13.60 1.26 16.56
N ARG A 164 13.77 1.27 17.90
CA ARG A 164 13.15 2.25 18.79
C ARG A 164 13.62 3.67 18.48
N GLY A 165 14.93 3.88 18.36
CA GLY A 165 15.53 5.16 18.03
C GLY A 165 15.08 5.68 16.66
N LEU A 166 15.08 4.80 15.66
CA LEU A 166 14.64 5.14 14.32
C LEU A 166 13.13 5.46 14.27
N ALA A 167 12.30 4.70 14.98
CA ALA A 167 10.87 4.96 15.07
C ALA A 167 10.58 6.31 15.76
N ALA A 168 11.31 6.64 16.81
CA ALA A 168 11.22 7.95 17.48
C ALA A 168 11.60 9.09 16.52
N LYS A 169 12.74 8.96 15.83
CA LYS A 169 13.21 9.93 14.84
C LYS A 169 12.19 10.16 13.71
N LEU A 170 11.54 9.10 13.25
CA LEU A 170 10.59 9.15 12.11
C LEU A 170 9.14 9.40 12.53
N GLY A 171 8.87 9.64 13.81
CA GLY A 171 7.54 9.97 14.32
C GLY A 171 6.56 8.81 14.38
N THR A 172 7.03 7.55 14.31
CA THR A 172 6.19 6.35 14.35
C THR A 172 6.18 5.62 15.68
N ALA A 173 6.90 6.14 16.69
CA ALA A 173 7.06 5.47 17.98
C ALA A 173 5.73 5.29 18.73
N ARG A 174 4.85 6.29 18.68
CA ARG A 174 3.58 6.28 19.39
C ARG A 174 2.41 5.79 18.53
N ASP A 175 2.16 6.43 17.40
CA ASP A 175 1.01 6.14 16.53
C ASP A 175 1.48 5.96 15.08
N GLY A 176 1.74 4.72 14.69
CA GLY A 176 2.23 4.41 13.36
C GLY A 176 2.92 3.05 13.28
N ALA A 177 3.70 2.86 12.21
CA ALA A 177 4.55 1.69 12.03
C ALA A 177 5.83 2.04 11.27
N LEU A 178 6.89 1.28 11.54
CA LEU A 178 8.14 1.33 10.80
C LEU A 178 8.51 -0.09 10.36
N ALA A 179 8.79 -0.26 9.07
CA ALA A 179 9.33 -1.48 8.49
C ALA A 179 10.73 -1.21 7.96
N VAL A 180 11.70 -2.02 8.34
CA VAL A 180 13.08 -1.91 7.87
C VAL A 180 13.55 -3.24 7.32
N TYR A 181 14.09 -3.23 6.11
CA TYR A 181 14.75 -4.37 5.48
C TYR A 181 16.26 -4.22 5.54
N PHE A 182 16.95 -5.30 5.86
CA PHE A 182 18.41 -5.40 5.86
C PHE A 182 18.85 -6.46 4.86
N ALA A 183 19.52 -6.05 3.79
CA ALA A 183 19.86 -6.93 2.68
C ALA A 183 20.94 -7.96 3.02
N ASP A 184 21.84 -7.64 3.94
CA ASP A 184 22.91 -8.55 4.39
C ASP A 184 22.39 -9.71 5.27
N GLU A 185 21.24 -9.53 5.91
CA GLU A 185 20.56 -10.56 6.70
C GLU A 185 19.37 -11.17 5.95
N ASP A 186 18.98 -10.60 4.82
CA ASP A 186 17.71 -10.89 4.12
C ASP A 186 16.52 -10.86 5.09
N ASP A 187 16.48 -9.84 5.95
CA ASP A 187 15.52 -9.79 7.05
C ASP A 187 14.76 -8.49 7.16
N TRP A 188 13.50 -8.59 7.60
CA TRP A 188 12.63 -7.47 7.89
C TRP A 188 12.43 -7.32 9.38
N ARG A 189 12.62 -6.10 9.88
CA ARG A 189 12.31 -5.74 11.27
C ARG A 189 11.16 -4.75 11.32
N LEU A 190 10.26 -4.91 12.30
CA LEU A 190 9.08 -4.08 12.47
C LEU A 190 9.07 -3.37 13.81
N TRP A 191 8.75 -2.07 13.78
CA TRP A 191 8.27 -1.33 14.94
C TRP A 191 6.79 -1.01 14.75
N ILE A 192 5.99 -1.24 15.77
CA ILE A 192 4.58 -0.87 15.82
C ILE A 192 4.43 0.12 16.96
N GLY A 193 3.88 1.29 16.68
CA GLY A 193 3.67 2.34 17.66
C GLY A 193 2.75 1.90 18.79
N ASP A 194 2.99 2.40 19.99
CA ASP A 194 2.36 1.94 21.22
C ASP A 194 0.83 1.94 21.16
N GLU A 195 0.22 2.93 20.52
CA GLU A 195 -1.24 3.03 20.34
C GLU A 195 -1.81 2.00 19.34
N ARG A 196 -0.95 1.32 18.58
CA ARG A 196 -1.32 0.34 17.55
C ARG A 196 -1.01 -1.11 17.92
N VAL A 197 -0.28 -1.34 19.01
CA VAL A 197 0.23 -2.67 19.40
C VAL A 197 -0.91 -3.67 19.58
N ALA A 198 -1.93 -3.34 20.38
CA ALA A 198 -3.07 -4.22 20.64
C ALA A 198 -3.80 -4.61 19.35
N ARG A 199 -3.99 -3.62 18.45
CA ARG A 199 -4.62 -3.85 17.15
C ARG A 199 -3.77 -4.73 16.25
N PHE A 200 -2.46 -4.46 16.15
CA PHE A 200 -1.55 -5.27 15.36
C PHE A 200 -1.49 -6.72 15.86
N ALA A 201 -1.42 -6.91 17.17
CA ALA A 201 -1.42 -8.24 17.78
C ALA A 201 -2.78 -8.97 17.68
N GLY A 202 -3.87 -8.23 17.42
CA GLY A 202 -5.24 -8.78 17.44
C GLY A 202 -5.69 -9.24 18.83
N LYS A 203 -5.05 -8.73 19.88
CA LYS A 203 -5.30 -9.08 21.29
C LYS A 203 -5.37 -7.81 22.13
N PRO A 204 -6.26 -7.70 23.13
CA PRO A 204 -6.25 -6.60 24.07
C PRO A 204 -5.00 -6.65 24.96
N GLY A 205 -4.55 -5.51 25.44
CA GLY A 205 -3.41 -5.38 26.36
C GLY A 205 -2.61 -4.11 26.09
N THR A 206 -1.79 -3.74 27.08
CA THR A 206 -0.81 -2.66 26.92
C THR A 206 0.41 -3.13 26.13
N PRO A 207 1.22 -2.21 25.57
CA PRO A 207 2.47 -2.58 24.91
C PRO A 207 3.39 -3.44 25.77
N GLU A 208 3.51 -3.12 27.07
CA GLU A 208 4.34 -3.85 28.01
C GLU A 208 3.82 -5.27 28.29
N GLU A 209 2.50 -5.43 28.45
CA GLU A 209 1.87 -6.74 28.65
C GLU A 209 2.04 -7.63 27.43
N LEU A 210 1.78 -7.12 26.24
CA LEU A 210 1.88 -7.86 24.98
C LEU A 210 3.34 -8.21 24.63
N THR A 211 4.29 -7.34 25.00
CA THR A 211 5.72 -7.64 24.84
C THR A 211 6.18 -8.71 25.83
N ARG A 212 5.83 -8.56 27.12
CA ARG A 212 6.23 -9.49 28.19
C ARG A 212 5.66 -10.90 27.98
N SER A 213 4.44 -11.00 27.46
CA SER A 213 3.81 -12.28 27.14
C SER A 213 4.33 -12.94 25.86
N GLY A 214 5.19 -12.28 25.09
CA GLY A 214 5.66 -12.75 23.78
C GLY A 214 4.64 -12.55 22.63
N ALA A 215 3.40 -12.13 22.93
CA ALA A 215 2.34 -12.03 21.94
C ALA A 215 2.69 -11.07 20.80
N MET A 216 3.43 -10.00 21.09
CA MET A 216 3.88 -9.05 20.08
C MET A 216 4.94 -9.63 19.16
N HIS A 217 5.87 -10.41 19.70
CA HIS A 217 6.89 -11.12 18.92
C HIS A 217 6.22 -12.13 17.97
N GLU A 218 5.36 -13.01 18.51
CA GLU A 218 4.60 -13.98 17.71
C GLU A 218 3.80 -13.32 16.56
N ALA A 219 3.13 -12.20 16.86
CA ALA A 219 2.35 -11.47 15.89
C ALA A 219 3.21 -10.89 14.75
N LYS A 220 4.41 -10.36 15.06
CA LYS A 220 5.37 -9.84 14.08
C LYS A 220 5.92 -10.97 13.21
N GLU A 221 6.37 -12.06 13.81
CA GLU A 221 6.89 -13.23 13.09
C GLU A 221 5.85 -13.82 12.13
N ALA A 222 4.64 -14.08 12.62
CA ALA A 222 3.55 -14.60 11.81
C ALA A 222 3.19 -13.65 10.65
N PHE A 223 3.20 -12.35 10.92
CA PHE A 223 2.94 -11.33 9.90
C PHE A 223 4.03 -11.32 8.82
N LEU A 224 5.30 -11.25 9.20
CA LEU A 224 6.42 -11.21 8.27
C LEU A 224 6.49 -12.49 7.44
N LYS A 225 6.31 -13.66 8.07
CA LYS A 225 6.25 -14.94 7.37
C LYS A 225 5.15 -14.93 6.30
N SER A 226 3.93 -14.57 6.66
CA SER A 226 2.80 -14.51 5.72
C SER A 226 3.04 -13.54 4.57
N ALA A 227 3.62 -12.36 4.83
CA ALA A 227 3.91 -11.37 3.82
C ALA A 227 5.01 -11.82 2.85
N ARG A 228 6.08 -12.47 3.37
CA ARG A 228 7.13 -13.08 2.55
C ARG A 228 6.56 -14.17 1.64
N GLU A 229 5.80 -15.11 2.19
CA GLU A 229 5.16 -16.19 1.44
C GLU A 229 4.25 -15.66 0.31
N ALA A 230 3.52 -14.58 0.54
CA ALA A 230 2.69 -13.93 -0.47
C ALA A 230 3.53 -13.28 -1.59
N GLY A 231 4.64 -12.63 -1.24
CA GLY A 231 5.60 -12.08 -2.19
C GLY A 231 6.22 -13.17 -3.07
N ASP A 232 6.67 -14.26 -2.46
CA ASP A 232 7.28 -15.40 -3.13
C ASP A 232 6.29 -16.13 -4.05
N ALA A 233 5.05 -16.30 -3.61
CA ALA A 233 3.99 -16.89 -4.42
C ALA A 233 3.73 -16.05 -5.67
N THR A 234 3.69 -14.73 -5.51
CA THR A 234 3.49 -13.81 -6.63
C THR A 234 4.66 -13.84 -7.60
N LEU A 235 5.90 -13.93 -7.10
CA LEU A 235 7.08 -14.07 -7.96
C LEU A 235 7.03 -15.35 -8.80
N ARG A 236 6.75 -16.50 -8.16
CA ARG A 236 6.60 -17.78 -8.86
C ARG A 236 5.52 -17.73 -9.95
N GLU A 237 4.38 -17.07 -9.68
CA GLU A 237 3.34 -16.86 -10.68
C GLU A 237 3.83 -16.03 -11.88
N GLN A 238 4.58 -14.95 -11.61
CA GLN A 238 5.16 -14.10 -12.65
C GLN A 238 6.18 -14.86 -13.50
N GLU A 239 7.08 -15.64 -12.89
CA GLU A 239 8.07 -16.47 -13.58
C GLU A 239 7.40 -17.54 -14.46
N ALA A 240 6.39 -18.24 -13.91
CA ALA A 240 5.63 -19.24 -14.66
C ALA A 240 4.87 -18.60 -15.84
N SER A 241 4.30 -17.41 -15.64
CA SER A 241 3.63 -16.67 -16.69
C SER A 241 4.61 -16.22 -17.78
N ALA A 242 5.78 -15.69 -17.41
CA ALA A 242 6.81 -15.25 -18.34
C ALA A 242 7.28 -16.44 -19.23
N LYS A 243 7.54 -17.60 -18.61
CA LYS A 243 7.91 -18.82 -19.36
C LYS A 243 6.81 -19.25 -20.35
N ARG A 244 5.54 -19.20 -19.93
CA ARG A 244 4.40 -19.60 -20.77
C ARG A 244 4.16 -18.67 -21.94
N THR A 245 4.38 -17.36 -21.74
CA THR A 245 4.08 -16.33 -22.74
C THR A 245 5.28 -15.86 -23.55
N GLY A 246 6.49 -16.41 -23.27
CA GLY A 246 7.74 -15.98 -23.92
C GLY A 246 8.20 -14.56 -23.55
N LEU A 247 7.69 -14.02 -22.46
CA LEU A 247 8.11 -12.72 -21.94
C LEU A 247 9.42 -12.82 -21.14
N PRO A 248 10.16 -11.72 -20.98
CA PRO A 248 11.36 -11.70 -20.14
C PRO A 248 11.06 -12.11 -18.70
N ALA A 249 12.04 -12.76 -18.05
CA ALA A 249 11.97 -13.06 -16.62
C ALA A 249 11.86 -11.77 -15.79
N PRO A 250 11.28 -11.84 -14.57
CA PRO A 250 11.26 -10.71 -13.65
C PRO A 250 12.67 -10.13 -13.42
N PRO A 251 12.80 -8.81 -13.32
CA PRO A 251 14.11 -8.16 -13.15
C PRO A 251 14.71 -8.43 -11.76
N PRO A 252 16.02 -8.23 -11.59
CA PRO A 252 16.66 -8.21 -10.27
C PRO A 252 15.93 -7.24 -9.31
N GLY A 253 15.83 -7.60 -8.02
CA GLY A 253 15.09 -6.82 -7.03
C GLY A 253 13.55 -6.99 -7.05
N GLN A 254 13.01 -7.72 -8.04
CA GLN A 254 11.55 -7.96 -8.10
C GLN A 254 11.05 -8.75 -6.89
N HIS A 255 11.82 -9.67 -6.35
CA HIS A 255 11.50 -10.40 -5.13
C HIS A 255 11.27 -9.45 -3.95
N LEU A 256 12.26 -8.62 -3.66
CA LEU A 256 12.17 -7.61 -2.59
C LEU A 256 11.00 -6.65 -2.81
N LYS A 257 10.78 -6.22 -4.07
CA LYS A 257 9.64 -5.38 -4.42
C LYS A 257 8.30 -6.03 -4.07
N LEU A 258 8.13 -7.32 -4.34
CA LEU A 258 6.88 -8.05 -4.06
C LEU A 258 6.68 -8.30 -2.57
N GLN A 259 7.76 -8.58 -1.83
CA GLN A 259 7.72 -8.65 -0.37
C GLN A 259 7.37 -7.28 0.24
N THR A 260 7.96 -6.21 -0.28
CA THR A 260 7.62 -4.84 0.15
C THR A 260 6.14 -4.53 -0.06
N ASP A 261 5.58 -4.83 -1.23
CA ASP A 261 4.13 -4.68 -1.48
C ASP A 261 3.30 -5.42 -0.42
N ALA A 262 3.62 -6.69 -0.17
CA ALA A 262 2.87 -7.52 0.77
C ALA A 262 2.97 -7.01 2.22
N ILE A 263 4.14 -6.56 2.65
CA ILE A 263 4.36 -5.99 3.98
C ILE A 263 3.58 -4.68 4.14
N LEU A 264 3.66 -3.78 3.17
CA LEU A 264 2.97 -2.50 3.25
C LEU A 264 1.45 -2.68 3.22
N ASP A 265 0.93 -3.50 2.32
CA ASP A 265 -0.51 -3.79 2.24
C ASP A 265 -1.01 -4.47 3.52
N GLY A 266 -0.24 -5.39 4.07
CA GLY A 266 -0.56 -6.06 5.32
C GLY A 266 -0.53 -5.12 6.53
N LEU A 267 0.45 -4.21 6.64
CA LEU A 267 0.50 -3.19 7.69
C LEU A 267 -0.71 -2.25 7.61
N ILE A 268 -1.01 -1.73 6.41
CA ILE A 268 -2.17 -0.88 6.18
C ILE A 268 -3.44 -1.61 6.61
N PHE A 269 -3.62 -2.85 6.16
CA PHE A 269 -4.80 -3.65 6.49
C PHE A 269 -4.97 -3.88 7.99
N ARG A 270 -3.89 -4.23 8.69
CA ARG A 270 -3.93 -4.49 10.14
C ARG A 270 -4.15 -3.24 10.98
N LEU A 271 -3.61 -2.10 10.53
CA LEU A 271 -3.59 -0.88 11.33
C LEU A 271 -4.70 0.12 10.97
N GLU A 272 -5.36 -0.04 9.81
CA GLU A 272 -6.50 0.79 9.42
C GLU A 272 -7.66 0.60 10.39
N LYS A 273 -8.15 1.70 10.98
CA LYS A 273 -9.38 1.67 11.82
C LYS A 273 -10.57 1.28 10.94
N LYS A 274 -11.30 0.27 11.38
CA LYS A 274 -12.58 -0.10 10.75
C LYS A 274 -13.66 0.86 11.20
#